data_7bc623dfdc5958dfcbaf7274d9b961f1
#
_entry.id   7bc623dfdc5958dfcbaf7274d9b961f1
#
_cell.length_a   1.000
_cell.length_b   1.000
_cell.length_c   1.000
_cell.angle_alpha   90.00
_cell.angle_beta   90.00
_cell.angle_gamma   90.00
#
_symmetry.space_group_name_H-M   'P 1'
#
loop_
_entity.id
_entity.type
_entity.pdbx_description
1 polymer ?
#
loop_
_entity_poly.entity_id
_entity_poly.type
_entity_poly.pdbx_seq_one_letter_code
_entity_poly.pdbx_strand_id
1 'polypeptide(L)'
;MESESARMSSAAEARFRINSPNSQPRAVKVIALDTPSERVVKELAQSPWQRATFLTASAFSGAPRQGERFSMGGWLNDLAGRTKNLVDEVESADLVVMVASAGENAAAAAIIGEACNVKRVMTTALILAPPPEGKVGVSDETLSKMLSALRPHAMMLVISSADEYIKDMLAALRA
;
A
#
# COMPACT_ATOMS: atom_id res chain seq x y z
N MET A 1 7.66 -9.75 37.78
CA MET A 1 8.67 -8.75 37.32
C MET A 1 8.10 -8.09 36.10
N GLU A 2 7.66 -6.85 36.24
CA GLU A 2 7.26 -6.08 35.08
C GLU A 2 8.52 -5.70 34.29
N SER A 3 8.51 -5.95 32.98
CA SER A 3 9.61 -5.58 32.10
C SER A 3 9.80 -4.07 32.17
N GLU A 4 11.03 -3.61 32.29
CA GLU A 4 11.38 -2.19 32.34
C GLU A 4 10.94 -1.42 31.07
N SER A 5 10.79 -2.12 29.97
CA SER A 5 10.23 -1.60 28.71
C SER A 5 8.71 -1.29 28.78
N ALA A 6 7.98 -1.80 29.77
CA ALA A 6 6.57 -1.51 29.96
C ALA A 6 6.32 -0.28 30.86
N ARG A 7 7.36 0.32 31.43
CA ARG A 7 7.21 1.53 32.24
C ARG A 7 6.88 2.73 31.34
N MET A 8 5.70 3.25 31.52
CA MET A 8 5.37 4.56 30.97
C MET A 8 6.32 5.59 31.58
N SER A 9 6.95 6.43 30.75
CA SER A 9 7.80 7.50 31.25
C SER A 9 7.01 8.44 32.17
N SER A 10 7.64 8.82 33.28
CA SER A 10 7.05 9.76 34.24
C SER A 10 6.84 11.14 33.59
N ALA A 11 5.95 11.96 34.16
CA ALA A 11 5.76 13.35 33.73
C ALA A 11 7.06 14.16 33.79
N ALA A 12 7.98 13.81 34.69
CA ALA A 12 9.31 14.45 34.78
C ALA A 12 10.20 14.08 33.59
N GLU A 13 10.12 12.83 33.11
CA GLU A 13 10.86 12.36 31.94
C GLU A 13 10.24 12.87 30.62
N ALA A 14 8.93 13.08 30.61
CA ALA A 14 8.23 13.58 29.43
C ALA A 14 8.76 14.96 28.97
N ARG A 15 9.25 15.80 29.89
CA ARG A 15 9.84 17.11 29.55
C ARG A 15 11.17 16.99 28.77
N PHE A 16 11.87 15.89 28.87
CA PHE A 16 13.10 15.63 28.13
C PHE A 16 12.88 14.90 26.82
N ARG A 17 11.64 14.55 26.50
CA ARG A 17 11.33 13.98 25.19
C ARG A 17 11.51 15.04 24.11
N ILE A 18 12.15 14.64 23.04
CA ILE A 18 12.23 15.46 21.84
C ILE A 18 10.83 15.54 21.25
N ASN A 19 10.16 16.68 21.41
CA ASN A 19 8.82 16.93 20.84
C ASN A 19 8.86 17.27 19.36
N SER A 20 10.04 17.53 18.81
CA SER A 20 10.20 17.71 17.37
C SER A 20 10.12 16.36 16.68
N PRO A 21 9.24 16.18 15.70
CA PRO A 21 9.20 14.94 14.94
C PRO A 21 10.55 14.73 14.25
N ASN A 22 11.18 13.59 14.51
CA ASN A 22 12.46 13.20 13.88
C ASN A 22 12.37 13.00 12.37
N SER A 23 11.16 12.96 11.83
CA SER A 23 10.91 12.76 10.40
C SER A 23 9.84 13.73 9.91
N GLN A 24 10.01 14.20 8.70
CA GLN A 24 8.96 14.91 7.96
C GLN A 24 7.86 13.95 7.52
N PRO A 25 6.64 14.46 7.21
CA PRO A 25 5.61 13.64 6.60
C PRO A 25 6.13 12.98 5.33
N ARG A 26 5.86 11.68 5.18
CA ARG A 26 6.32 10.89 4.04
C ARG A 26 5.39 11.08 2.85
N ALA A 27 5.97 11.20 1.66
CA ALA A 27 5.21 11.14 0.42
C ALA A 27 4.81 9.68 0.15
N VAL A 28 3.59 9.32 0.53
CA VAL A 28 3.06 7.97 0.38
C VAL A 28 2.15 7.91 -0.84
N LYS A 29 2.44 7.00 -1.76
CA LYS A 29 1.54 6.68 -2.88
C LYS A 29 0.76 5.42 -2.56
N VAL A 30 -0.55 5.54 -2.48
CA VAL A 30 -1.46 4.41 -2.23
C VAL A 30 -2.09 4.02 -3.55
N ILE A 31 -1.83 2.80 -4.02
CA ILE A 31 -2.24 2.33 -5.35
C ILE A 31 -3.16 1.14 -5.20
N ALA A 32 -4.42 1.28 -5.60
CA ALA A 32 -5.35 0.17 -5.72
C ALA A 32 -5.03 -0.67 -6.95
N LEU A 33 -4.92 -1.97 -6.80
CA LEU A 33 -4.58 -2.90 -7.88
C LEU A 33 -5.80 -3.45 -8.62
N ASP A 34 -6.96 -3.45 -7.98
CA ASP A 34 -8.22 -4.01 -8.46
C ASP A 34 -9.42 -3.12 -8.14
N THR A 35 -10.57 -3.42 -8.73
CA THR A 35 -11.79 -2.63 -8.55
C THR A 35 -12.35 -2.65 -7.12
N PRO A 36 -12.38 -3.78 -6.38
CA PRO A 36 -12.78 -3.77 -4.99
C PRO A 36 -11.86 -2.91 -4.10
N SER A 37 -10.53 -3.02 -4.24
CA SER A 37 -9.57 -2.22 -3.47
C SER A 37 -9.66 -0.73 -3.82
N GLU A 38 -10.03 -0.38 -5.06
CA GLU A 38 -10.24 1.01 -5.47
C GLU A 38 -11.33 1.70 -4.65
N ARG A 39 -12.40 0.99 -4.26
CA ARG A 39 -13.44 1.54 -3.39
C ARG A 39 -12.89 1.94 -2.03
N VAL A 40 -12.11 1.06 -1.42
CA VAL A 40 -11.48 1.32 -0.12
C VAL A 40 -10.50 2.49 -0.21
N VAL A 41 -9.70 2.53 -1.27
CA VAL A 41 -8.76 3.63 -1.50
C VAL A 41 -9.48 4.97 -1.72
N LYS A 42 -10.63 4.98 -2.39
CA LYS A 42 -11.47 6.18 -2.54
C LYS A 42 -12.06 6.67 -1.20
N GLU A 43 -12.45 5.76 -0.33
CA GLU A 43 -12.93 6.11 1.02
C GLU A 43 -11.81 6.69 1.88
N LEU A 44 -10.63 6.07 1.84
CA LEU A 44 -9.44 6.57 2.54
C LEU A 44 -9.06 7.99 2.10
N ALA A 45 -9.16 8.27 0.80
CA ALA A 45 -8.82 9.58 0.23
C ALA A 45 -9.74 10.71 0.72
N GLN A 46 -10.89 10.41 1.31
CA GLN A 46 -11.79 11.43 1.91
C GLN A 46 -11.27 11.97 3.25
N SER A 47 -10.33 11.26 3.88
CA SER A 47 -9.69 11.74 5.11
C SER A 47 -8.60 12.77 4.80
N PRO A 48 -8.34 13.72 5.72
CA PRO A 48 -7.25 14.68 5.53
C PRO A 48 -5.89 14.00 5.69
N TRP A 49 -5.12 13.98 4.64
CA TRP A 49 -3.75 13.48 4.62
C TRP A 49 -2.76 14.61 4.34
N GLN A 50 -1.54 14.50 4.88
CA GLN A 50 -0.52 15.54 4.67
C GLN A 50 0.16 15.40 3.31
N ARG A 51 0.63 14.18 2.98
CA ARG A 51 1.39 13.89 1.76
C ARG A 51 1.04 12.54 1.13
N ALA A 52 -0.17 12.04 1.36
CA ALA A 52 -0.66 10.85 0.67
C ALA A 52 -1.25 11.21 -0.70
N THR A 53 -0.97 10.41 -1.71
CA THR A 53 -1.57 10.46 -3.04
C THR A 53 -2.23 9.12 -3.32
N PHE A 54 -3.47 9.14 -3.78
CA PHE A 54 -4.27 7.96 -4.04
C PHE A 54 -4.45 7.75 -5.53
N LEU A 55 -4.10 6.55 -5.98
CA LEU A 55 -4.05 6.17 -7.38
C LEU A 55 -4.70 4.80 -7.58
N THR A 56 -5.06 4.48 -8.80
CA THR A 56 -5.58 3.17 -9.18
C THR A 56 -4.87 2.61 -10.40
N ALA A 57 -4.61 1.33 -10.38
CA ALA A 57 -4.14 0.51 -11.49
C ALA A 57 -5.21 -0.50 -11.92
N SER A 58 -6.46 -0.36 -11.47
CA SER A 58 -7.54 -1.31 -11.74
C SER A 58 -7.88 -1.45 -13.24
N ALA A 59 -7.62 -0.41 -14.03
CA ALA A 59 -7.77 -0.44 -15.49
C ALA A 59 -6.62 -1.18 -16.20
N PHE A 60 -5.59 -1.57 -15.46
CA PHE A 60 -4.43 -2.28 -15.98
C PHE A 60 -4.78 -3.77 -16.17
N SER A 61 -5.24 -4.15 -17.36
CA SER A 61 -5.62 -5.52 -17.70
C SER A 61 -4.55 -6.29 -18.48
N GLY A 62 -3.32 -5.79 -18.53
CA GLY A 62 -2.28 -6.33 -19.37
C GLY A 62 -1.15 -7.06 -18.65
N ALA A 63 -1.14 -8.40 -18.70
CA ALA A 63 0.14 -9.10 -18.69
C ALA A 63 0.93 -8.66 -19.96
N PRO A 64 2.23 -8.31 -19.86
CA PRO A 64 3.02 -7.99 -21.05
C PRO A 64 2.95 -9.18 -22.00
N ARG A 65 2.56 -8.94 -23.24
CA ARG A 65 2.58 -9.98 -24.27
C ARG A 65 4.02 -10.40 -24.48
N GLN A 66 4.25 -11.71 -24.54
CA GLN A 66 5.57 -12.27 -24.83
C GLN A 66 6.15 -11.59 -26.08
N GLY A 67 7.26 -10.85 -25.92
CA GLY A 67 7.97 -10.17 -27.01
C GLY A 67 7.87 -8.64 -27.04
N GLU A 68 7.00 -8.01 -26.27
CA GLU A 68 7.02 -6.55 -26.11
C GLU A 68 8.10 -6.18 -25.10
N ARG A 69 8.99 -5.26 -25.49
CA ARG A 69 9.93 -4.63 -24.55
C ARG A 69 9.07 -3.97 -23.48
N PHE A 70 9.30 -4.41 -22.24
CA PHE A 70 8.64 -3.89 -21.07
C PHE A 70 8.78 -2.36 -21.04
N SER A 71 7.73 -1.66 -21.42
CA SER A 71 7.70 -0.22 -21.26
C SER A 71 7.42 0.06 -19.79
N MET A 72 8.38 0.64 -19.07
CA MET A 72 8.19 1.15 -17.70
C MET A 72 7.12 2.24 -17.60
N GLY A 73 6.52 2.63 -18.71
CA GLY A 73 5.39 3.53 -18.79
C GLY A 73 4.06 2.89 -18.42
N GLY A 74 4.01 2.09 -17.36
CA GLY A 74 2.75 1.68 -16.75
C GLY A 74 1.95 2.92 -16.36
N TRP A 75 0.68 2.93 -16.74
CA TRP A 75 -0.21 4.06 -16.53
C TRP A 75 -1.03 3.83 -15.27
N LEU A 76 -0.99 4.81 -14.38
CA LEU A 76 -1.88 4.91 -13.24
C LEU A 76 -2.99 5.90 -13.56
N ASN A 77 -4.11 5.77 -12.89
CA ASN A 77 -5.15 6.80 -12.90
C ASN A 77 -5.23 7.43 -11.49
N ASP A 78 -5.45 8.73 -11.44
CA ASP A 78 -5.90 9.34 -10.19
C ASP A 78 -7.38 9.00 -9.94
N LEU A 79 -7.89 9.35 -8.77
CA LEU A 79 -9.28 9.05 -8.41
C LEU A 79 -10.31 9.82 -9.27
N ALA A 80 -9.88 10.84 -10.00
CA ALA A 80 -10.69 11.56 -10.97
C ALA A 80 -10.62 10.95 -12.39
N GLY A 81 -9.91 9.83 -12.57
CA GLY A 81 -9.75 9.13 -13.84
C GLY A 81 -8.69 9.75 -14.78
N ARG A 82 -7.89 10.70 -14.31
CA ARG A 82 -6.80 11.28 -15.10
C ARG A 82 -5.60 10.35 -15.07
N THR A 83 -5.07 10.07 -16.25
CA THR A 83 -3.89 9.21 -16.40
C THR A 83 -2.64 9.86 -15.81
N LYS A 84 -1.88 9.08 -15.06
CA LYS A 84 -0.62 9.46 -14.43
C LYS A 84 0.50 8.53 -14.88
N ASN A 85 1.70 9.06 -14.99
CA ASN A 85 2.88 8.26 -15.32
C ASN A 85 3.38 7.55 -14.05
N LEU A 86 3.49 6.21 -14.10
CA LEU A 86 3.95 5.42 -12.96
C LEU A 86 5.35 5.83 -12.50
N VAL A 87 6.27 6.07 -13.44
CA VAL A 87 7.67 6.39 -13.09
C VAL A 87 7.75 7.71 -12.34
N ASP A 88 7.02 8.73 -12.81
CA ASP A 88 7.01 10.06 -12.19
C ASP A 88 6.38 10.02 -10.79
N GLU A 89 5.29 9.25 -10.64
CA GLU A 89 4.63 9.09 -9.34
C GLU A 89 5.52 8.34 -8.34
N VAL A 90 6.22 7.30 -8.78
CA VAL A 90 7.16 6.54 -7.94
C VAL A 90 8.39 7.40 -7.59
N GLU A 91 8.94 8.18 -8.53
CA GLU A 91 10.10 9.03 -8.27
C GLU A 91 9.84 10.10 -7.21
N SER A 92 8.59 10.56 -7.12
CA SER A 92 8.16 11.53 -6.10
C SER A 92 7.72 10.90 -4.76
N ALA A 93 7.87 9.58 -4.60
CA ALA A 93 7.40 8.85 -3.43
C ALA A 93 8.55 8.47 -2.48
N ASP A 94 8.29 8.52 -1.19
CA ASP A 94 9.13 7.90 -0.15
C ASP A 94 8.71 6.44 0.10
N LEU A 95 7.42 6.13 -0.15
CA LEU A 95 6.84 4.82 0.06
C LEU A 95 5.67 4.60 -0.91
N VAL A 96 5.59 3.41 -1.47
CA VAL A 96 4.44 2.95 -2.25
C VAL A 96 3.70 1.86 -1.48
N VAL A 97 2.40 2.03 -1.30
CA VAL A 97 1.49 1.05 -0.69
C VAL A 97 0.58 0.50 -1.78
N MET A 98 0.74 -0.76 -2.12
CA MET A 98 -0.13 -1.47 -3.05
C MET A 98 -1.28 -2.11 -2.27
N VAL A 99 -2.51 -1.86 -2.67
CA VAL A 99 -3.71 -2.42 -2.02
C VAL A 99 -4.39 -3.37 -3.00
N ALA A 100 -4.58 -4.60 -2.59
CA ALA A 100 -5.20 -5.65 -3.39
C ALA A 100 -6.29 -6.35 -2.59
N SER A 101 -7.35 -6.78 -3.26
CA SER A 101 -8.41 -7.58 -2.68
C SER A 101 -8.14 -9.06 -2.87
N ALA A 102 -8.31 -9.86 -1.82
CA ALA A 102 -8.06 -11.29 -1.90
C ALA A 102 -8.93 -11.96 -2.98
N GLY A 103 -8.30 -12.70 -3.89
CA GLY A 103 -8.96 -13.36 -5.00
C GLY A 103 -8.96 -12.59 -6.32
N GLU A 104 -8.56 -11.32 -6.30
CA GLU A 104 -8.52 -10.48 -7.49
C GLU A 104 -7.15 -10.53 -8.20
N ASN A 105 -7.07 -9.89 -9.35
CA ASN A 105 -5.86 -9.88 -10.18
C ASN A 105 -4.87 -8.82 -9.67
N ALA A 106 -3.69 -9.25 -9.24
CA ALA A 106 -2.60 -8.39 -8.79
C ALA A 106 -1.48 -8.21 -9.82
N ALA A 107 -1.74 -8.42 -11.11
CA ALA A 107 -0.70 -8.35 -12.16
C ALA A 107 0.01 -7.00 -12.23
N ALA A 108 -0.67 -5.90 -11.89
CA ALA A 108 -0.06 -4.58 -11.82
C ALA A 108 1.05 -4.47 -10.78
N ALA A 109 1.04 -5.31 -9.74
CA ALA A 109 2.06 -5.29 -8.69
C ALA A 109 3.48 -5.54 -9.22
N ALA A 110 3.63 -6.39 -10.22
CA ALA A 110 4.93 -6.67 -10.82
C ALA A 110 5.54 -5.43 -11.47
N ILE A 111 4.73 -4.67 -12.18
CA ILE A 111 5.16 -3.44 -12.86
C ILE A 111 5.48 -2.33 -11.87
N ILE A 112 4.60 -2.15 -10.88
CA ILE A 112 4.79 -1.16 -9.82
C ILE A 112 6.03 -1.51 -9.00
N GLY A 113 6.18 -2.78 -8.62
CA GLY A 113 7.31 -3.26 -7.85
C GLY A 113 8.65 -3.10 -8.59
N GLU A 114 8.67 -3.37 -9.90
CA GLU A 114 9.87 -3.15 -10.73
C GLU A 114 10.24 -1.66 -10.80
N ALA A 115 9.26 -0.78 -11.02
CA ALA A 115 9.49 0.66 -11.03
C ALA A 115 10.04 1.15 -9.68
N CYS A 116 9.49 0.66 -8.57
CA CYS A 116 9.96 0.98 -7.22
C CYS A 116 11.38 0.45 -6.98
N ASN A 117 11.70 -0.75 -7.43
CA ASN A 117 13.02 -1.35 -7.30
C ASN A 117 14.09 -0.53 -8.03
N VAL A 118 13.82 -0.14 -9.28
CA VAL A 118 14.73 0.71 -10.06
C VAL A 118 14.96 2.07 -9.38
N LYS A 119 13.91 2.66 -8.82
CA LYS A 119 13.98 3.97 -8.14
C LYS A 119 14.37 3.86 -6.66
N ARG A 120 14.56 2.65 -6.12
CA ARG A 120 14.88 2.36 -4.71
C ARG A 120 13.85 2.92 -3.73
N VAL A 121 12.58 2.91 -4.11
CA VAL A 121 11.46 3.30 -3.28
C VAL A 121 10.95 2.08 -2.52
N MET A 122 10.71 2.24 -1.23
CA MET A 122 10.16 1.15 -0.40
C MET A 122 8.73 0.81 -0.83
N THR A 123 8.39 -0.47 -0.73
CA THR A 123 7.07 -0.98 -1.11
C THR A 123 6.44 -1.78 0.02
N THR A 124 5.14 -1.57 0.21
CA THR A 124 4.30 -2.37 1.09
C THR A 124 3.13 -2.88 0.29
N ALA A 125 2.79 -4.15 0.43
CA ALA A 125 1.57 -4.71 -0.12
C ALA A 125 0.58 -5.00 1.01
N LEU A 126 -0.66 -4.60 0.81
CA LEU A 126 -1.77 -4.83 1.73
C LEU A 126 -2.85 -5.62 1.02
N ILE A 127 -3.19 -6.78 1.57
CA ILE A 127 -4.25 -7.65 1.06
C ILE A 127 -5.48 -7.48 1.93
N LEU A 128 -6.56 -7.05 1.31
CA LEU A 128 -7.89 -6.99 1.92
C LEU A 128 -8.50 -8.40 1.85
N ALA A 129 -8.59 -9.07 2.98
CA ALA A 129 -9.26 -10.35 3.10
C ALA A 129 -10.54 -10.16 3.91
N PRO A 130 -11.72 -10.57 3.43
CA PRO A 130 -12.93 -10.52 4.21
C PRO A 130 -12.77 -11.39 5.47
N PRO A 131 -13.40 -11.01 6.60
CA PRO A 131 -13.35 -11.82 7.80
C PRO A 131 -13.90 -13.22 7.53
N PRO A 132 -13.39 -14.25 8.21
CA PRO A 132 -13.79 -15.64 7.98
C PRO A 132 -15.24 -15.96 8.40
N GLU A 133 -15.98 -14.98 8.91
CA GLU A 133 -17.36 -15.10 9.34
C GLU A 133 -18.32 -14.99 8.15
N GLY A 134 -18.51 -16.10 7.45
CA GLY A 134 -19.50 -16.20 6.37
C GLY A 134 -19.14 -17.29 5.36
N LYS A 135 -20.16 -17.82 4.65
CA LYS A 135 -20.01 -18.90 3.66
C LYS A 135 -19.14 -18.56 2.41
N VAL A 136 -18.55 -17.38 2.36
CA VAL A 136 -17.71 -16.90 1.26
C VAL A 136 -16.39 -16.35 1.83
N GLY A 137 -15.67 -17.17 2.57
CA GLY A 137 -14.27 -16.90 2.91
C GLY A 137 -13.39 -17.12 1.68
N VAL A 138 -12.37 -16.30 1.52
CA VAL A 138 -11.32 -16.55 0.51
C VAL A 138 -10.62 -17.85 0.89
N SER A 139 -10.48 -18.78 -0.05
CA SER A 139 -9.80 -20.04 0.23
C SER A 139 -8.31 -19.79 0.52
N ASP A 140 -7.73 -20.62 1.38
CA ASP A 140 -6.29 -20.54 1.71
C ASP A 140 -5.42 -20.65 0.45
N GLU A 141 -5.88 -21.42 -0.54
CA GLU A 141 -5.19 -21.56 -1.83
C GLU A 141 -5.17 -20.23 -2.61
N THR A 142 -6.30 -19.53 -2.66
CA THR A 142 -6.41 -18.23 -3.34
C THR A 142 -5.54 -17.19 -2.67
N LEU A 143 -5.56 -17.15 -1.34
CA LEU A 143 -4.71 -16.26 -0.56
C LEU A 143 -3.22 -16.59 -0.76
N SER A 144 -2.86 -17.85 -0.77
CA SER A 144 -1.48 -18.32 -1.00
C SER A 144 -0.96 -17.93 -2.40
N LYS A 145 -1.80 -18.04 -3.43
CA LYS A 145 -1.45 -17.59 -4.79
C LYS A 145 -1.20 -16.10 -4.84
N MET A 146 -2.06 -15.30 -4.22
CA MET A 146 -1.88 -13.84 -4.16
C MET A 146 -0.64 -13.44 -3.37
N LEU A 147 -0.39 -14.08 -2.22
CA LEU A 147 0.83 -13.89 -1.45
C LEU A 147 2.08 -14.15 -2.29
N SER A 148 2.07 -15.27 -3.05
CA SER A 148 3.18 -15.62 -3.93
C SER A 148 3.40 -14.62 -5.05
N ALA A 149 2.33 -14.00 -5.56
CA ALA A 149 2.41 -12.98 -6.59
C ALA A 149 2.92 -11.62 -6.04
N LEU A 150 2.58 -11.27 -4.80
CA LEU A 150 2.93 -9.97 -4.23
C LEU A 150 4.29 -9.96 -3.51
N ARG A 151 4.70 -11.06 -2.89
CA ARG A 151 5.95 -11.16 -2.12
C ARG A 151 7.21 -10.68 -2.85
N PRO A 152 7.44 -10.99 -4.14
CA PRO A 152 8.63 -10.53 -4.85
C PRO A 152 8.69 -9.01 -5.01
N HIS A 153 7.55 -8.32 -4.86
CA HIS A 153 7.38 -6.91 -5.19
C HIS A 153 7.12 -6.02 -3.97
N ALA A 154 7.09 -6.61 -2.77
CA ALA A 154 6.83 -5.87 -1.54
C ALA A 154 7.83 -6.24 -0.45
N MET A 155 8.43 -5.23 0.19
CA MET A 155 9.31 -5.42 1.35
C MET A 155 8.51 -5.83 2.59
N MET A 156 7.31 -5.31 2.73
CA MET A 156 6.37 -5.67 3.79
C MET A 156 5.05 -6.09 3.16
N LEU A 157 4.47 -7.18 3.67
CA LEU A 157 3.19 -7.67 3.22
C LEU A 157 2.27 -7.86 4.42
N VAL A 158 1.10 -7.25 4.36
CA VAL A 158 0.10 -7.27 5.42
C VAL A 158 -1.20 -7.83 4.88
N ILE A 159 -1.86 -8.68 5.65
CA ILE A 159 -3.21 -9.15 5.39
C ILE A 159 -4.11 -8.48 6.41
N SER A 160 -5.14 -7.78 5.97
CA SER A 160 -6.09 -7.11 6.84
C SER A 160 -7.51 -7.55 6.51
N SER A 161 -8.29 -7.79 7.55
CA SER A 161 -9.74 -8.02 7.44
C SER A 161 -10.56 -6.76 7.71
N ALA A 162 -9.92 -5.64 8.08
CA ALA A 162 -10.56 -4.40 8.46
C ALA A 162 -9.98 -3.21 7.69
N ASP A 163 -10.84 -2.40 7.11
CA ASP A 163 -10.44 -1.20 6.35
C ASP A 163 -9.84 -0.13 7.27
N GLU A 164 -10.27 -0.09 8.53
CA GLU A 164 -9.75 0.83 9.57
C GLU A 164 -8.25 0.67 9.79
N TYR A 165 -7.74 -0.55 9.70
CA TYR A 165 -6.30 -0.82 9.84
C TYR A 165 -5.45 -0.05 8.83
N ILE A 166 -5.93 0.13 7.61
CA ILE A 166 -5.21 0.86 6.57
C ILE A 166 -5.05 2.33 6.97
N LYS A 167 -6.13 2.91 7.48
CA LYS A 167 -6.12 4.30 7.95
C LYS A 167 -5.11 4.50 9.08
N ASP A 168 -5.12 3.61 10.06
CA ASP A 168 -4.20 3.67 11.19
C ASP A 168 -2.75 3.46 10.75
N MET A 169 -2.52 2.53 9.83
CA MET A 169 -1.20 2.30 9.23
C MET A 169 -0.68 3.54 8.49
N LEU A 170 -1.49 4.17 7.65
CA LEU A 170 -1.11 5.37 6.93
C LEU A 170 -0.87 6.55 7.89
N ALA A 171 -1.67 6.68 8.93
CA ALA A 171 -1.47 7.70 9.97
C ALA A 171 -0.15 7.46 10.73
N ALA A 172 0.16 6.22 11.07
CA ALA A 172 1.43 5.84 11.70
C ALA A 172 2.65 6.11 10.78
N LEU A 173 2.47 5.96 9.48
CA LEU A 173 3.49 6.28 8.47
C LEU A 173 3.61 7.79 8.20
N ARG A 174 2.75 8.60 8.80
CA ARG A 174 2.70 10.06 8.62
C ARG A 174 2.48 10.47 7.15
N ALA A 175 1.59 9.76 6.50
CA ALA A 175 1.17 9.98 5.12
C ALA A 175 0.37 11.29 4.94
#